data_7af626ed544d5fa3bcb25f1acef59d94
#
_entry.id   7af626ed544d5fa3bcb25f1acef59d94
#
_cell.length_a   1.000
_cell.length_b   1.000
_cell.length_c   1.000
_cell.angle_alpha   90.00
_cell.angle_beta   90.00
_cell.angle_gamma   90.00
#
_symmetry.space_group_name_H-M   'P 1'
#
loop_
_entity.id
_entity.type
_entity.pdbx_description
1 polymer ?
#
loop_
_entity_poly.entity_id
_entity_poly.type
_entity_poly.pdbx_seq_one_letter_code
_entity_poly.pdbx_strand_id
1 'polypeptide(L)'
;MGATERGRVKEGSRMRVRELMLATLLVASGGVTLGDAAHQGAADASAGEPRPVQREVTRLEDARLKFEINSTDHDGGVQVFIDAEEWKTMSIVDPSGNRIFATRTRGRLARFGGSELFLESGEPPFSELPLSRLLKQWPAGVYKFRGAGADGQLFRGSALLTHRLPSGPTLVSPVESSGPQRPRDTVMRWRPAQAPEDSRIIGYQVLVERETRLKALPVVTLDIMMPPTATRLRVPPGFLRPNTGYSWEVLAIGRSGNQTLSSSTFRTSRPSTHGWRLHAQVGGPASS
;
A
#
# COMPACT_ATOMS: atom_id res chain seq x y z
N MET A 1 10.58 -46.26 26.83
CA MET A 1 9.83 -45.08 27.23
C MET A 1 10.70 -43.87 26.87
N GLY A 2 10.45 -43.26 25.73
CA GLY A 2 11.17 -42.09 25.24
C GLY A 2 10.14 -41.12 24.69
N ALA A 3 9.90 -40.07 25.44
CA ALA A 3 8.97 -39.00 25.02
C ALA A 3 9.70 -38.09 24.02
N THR A 4 9.11 -38.00 22.83
CA THR A 4 9.57 -37.13 21.76
C THR A 4 9.05 -35.72 22.06
N GLU A 5 9.95 -34.81 22.44
CA GLU A 5 9.70 -33.37 22.54
C GLU A 5 9.50 -32.82 21.12
N ARG A 6 8.25 -32.54 20.76
CA ARG A 6 7.95 -31.77 19.55
C ARG A 6 8.29 -30.30 19.82
N GLY A 7 9.32 -29.82 19.15
CA GLY A 7 9.70 -28.43 19.13
C GLY A 7 8.52 -27.53 18.71
N ARG A 8 8.16 -26.66 19.61
CA ARG A 8 7.20 -25.58 19.41
C ARG A 8 7.88 -24.53 18.53
N VAL A 9 7.64 -24.60 17.23
CA VAL A 9 8.00 -23.52 16.30
C VAL A 9 7.30 -22.26 16.81
N LYS A 10 8.08 -21.27 17.23
CA LYS A 10 7.57 -19.92 17.52
C LYS A 10 6.96 -19.39 16.25
N GLU A 11 5.66 -19.28 16.26
CA GLU A 11 4.88 -18.58 15.26
C GLU A 11 5.30 -17.12 15.29
N GLY A 12 6.21 -16.76 14.35
CA GLY A 12 6.63 -15.39 14.14
C GLY A 12 5.38 -14.55 13.87
N SER A 13 5.29 -13.44 14.53
CA SER A 13 4.23 -12.46 14.38
C SER A 13 4.12 -12.08 12.92
N ARG A 14 3.23 -12.74 12.18
CA ARG A 14 2.84 -12.34 10.83
C ARG A 14 2.14 -11.00 10.96
N MET A 15 2.90 -9.93 10.75
CA MET A 15 2.37 -8.58 10.65
C MET A 15 1.49 -8.53 9.41
N ARG A 16 0.18 -8.54 9.63
CA ARG A 16 -0.77 -8.38 8.53
C ARG A 16 -0.83 -6.90 8.21
N VAL A 17 -0.06 -6.46 7.23
CA VAL A 17 -0.26 -5.18 6.54
C VAL A 17 -1.55 -5.29 5.74
N ARG A 18 -2.69 -5.25 6.40
CA ARG A 18 -3.97 -5.64 5.77
C ARG A 18 -4.95 -4.51 5.53
N GLU A 19 -4.66 -3.25 5.90
CA GLU A 19 -5.71 -2.21 5.83
C GLU A 19 -5.26 -0.79 5.48
N LEU A 20 -4.07 -0.54 4.96
CA LEU A 20 -3.64 0.85 4.75
C LEU A 20 -3.12 1.20 3.36
N MET A 21 -3.78 0.69 2.31
CA MET A 21 -3.52 1.14 0.94
C MET A 21 -4.64 2.03 0.38
N LEU A 22 -5.35 2.77 1.23
CA LEU A 22 -6.46 3.62 0.79
C LEU A 22 -6.16 5.11 0.92
N ALA A 23 -4.98 5.57 0.58
CA ALA A 23 -4.75 7.02 0.47
C ALA A 23 -3.52 7.37 -0.35
N THR A 24 -3.53 7.06 -1.63
CA THR A 24 -2.71 7.84 -2.55
C THR A 24 -3.62 8.41 -3.62
N LEU A 25 -4.47 9.33 -3.19
CA LEU A 25 -5.18 10.24 -4.09
C LEU A 25 -4.14 11.20 -4.67
N LEU A 26 -3.59 10.88 -5.82
CA LEU A 26 -2.84 11.83 -6.61
C LEU A 26 -3.87 12.70 -7.34
N VAL A 27 -4.05 13.91 -6.87
CA VAL A 27 -4.81 14.94 -7.59
C VAL A 27 -4.12 15.21 -8.92
N ALA A 28 -4.66 14.66 -10.00
CA ALA A 28 -4.32 15.09 -11.34
C ALA A 28 -5.24 16.25 -11.69
N SER A 29 -4.68 17.44 -11.83
CA SER A 29 -5.34 18.65 -12.32
C SER A 29 -5.84 18.41 -13.74
N GLY A 30 -7.18 18.28 -13.89
CA GLY A 30 -7.86 18.21 -15.16
C GLY A 30 -7.97 19.58 -15.81
N GLY A 31 -7.50 19.68 -17.04
CA GLY A 31 -7.80 20.82 -17.90
C GLY A 31 -9.18 20.67 -18.51
N VAL A 32 -10.04 21.65 -18.24
CA VAL A 32 -11.35 21.81 -18.89
C VAL A 32 -11.11 22.40 -20.28
N THR A 33 -11.54 21.71 -21.33
CA THR A 33 -11.77 22.33 -22.63
C THR A 33 -13.26 22.33 -22.93
N LEU A 34 -13.84 23.52 -22.89
CA LEU A 34 -15.14 23.83 -23.43
C LEU A 34 -15.06 23.83 -24.98
N GLY A 35 -15.91 23.09 -25.60
CA GLY A 35 -16.11 23.12 -27.05
C GLY A 35 -17.59 23.10 -27.39
N ASP A 36 -18.12 24.27 -27.72
CA ASP A 36 -19.44 24.50 -28.36
C ASP A 36 -19.48 23.87 -29.73
N ALA A 37 -20.63 23.28 -30.07
CA ALA A 37 -21.26 23.52 -31.39
C ALA A 37 -22.61 22.81 -31.52
N ALA A 38 -23.64 23.60 -31.56
CA ALA A 38 -24.97 23.21 -32.06
C ALA A 38 -24.94 23.00 -33.58
N HIS A 39 -25.56 21.93 -34.06
CA HIS A 39 -26.13 21.91 -35.41
C HIS A 39 -27.39 21.05 -35.44
N GLN A 40 -28.51 21.72 -35.68
CA GLN A 40 -29.77 21.13 -36.08
C GLN A 40 -29.66 20.67 -37.55
N GLY A 41 -30.15 19.48 -37.84
CA GLY A 41 -30.24 18.96 -39.20
C GLY A 41 -31.32 17.88 -39.30
N ALA A 42 -32.28 18.13 -40.18
CA ALA A 42 -33.57 17.51 -40.36
C ALA A 42 -33.58 15.99 -40.56
N ALA A 43 -34.73 15.42 -40.24
CA ALA A 43 -35.11 14.02 -40.39
C ALA A 43 -35.08 13.57 -41.87
N ASP A 44 -34.50 12.39 -42.08
CA ASP A 44 -34.85 11.54 -43.22
C ASP A 44 -35.07 10.11 -42.72
N ALA A 45 -36.33 9.66 -42.83
CA ALA A 45 -36.76 8.35 -42.36
C ALA A 45 -36.47 7.32 -43.46
N SER A 46 -35.32 6.75 -43.45
CA SER A 46 -35.00 5.52 -44.20
C SER A 46 -34.87 4.40 -43.17
N ALA A 47 -35.69 3.34 -43.30
CA ALA A 47 -35.62 2.12 -42.52
C ALA A 47 -34.31 1.40 -42.87
N GLY A 48 -33.22 1.84 -42.21
CA GLY A 48 -31.92 1.22 -42.27
C GLY A 48 -31.83 0.11 -41.25
N GLU A 49 -31.15 -0.96 -41.62
CA GLU A 49 -30.74 -2.04 -40.72
C GLU A 49 -30.22 -1.51 -39.37
N PRO A 50 -30.47 -2.22 -38.26
CA PRO A 50 -30.04 -1.75 -36.94
C PRO A 50 -28.51 -1.56 -36.96
N ARG A 51 -28.08 -0.31 -36.95
CA ARG A 51 -26.65 0.03 -36.81
C ARG A 51 -26.14 -0.66 -35.55
N PRO A 52 -24.99 -1.35 -35.63
CA PRO A 52 -24.39 -1.95 -34.43
C PRO A 52 -24.21 -0.83 -33.41
N VAL A 53 -24.82 -0.99 -32.24
CA VAL A 53 -24.67 -0.07 -31.12
C VAL A 53 -23.18 -0.03 -30.82
N GLN A 54 -22.51 1.03 -31.22
CA GLN A 54 -21.13 1.27 -30.84
C GLN A 54 -21.12 1.48 -29.31
N ARG A 55 -20.74 0.43 -28.59
CA ARG A 55 -20.56 0.53 -27.14
C ARG A 55 -19.42 1.49 -26.86
N GLU A 56 -19.71 2.52 -26.12
CA GLU A 56 -18.72 3.47 -25.69
C GLU A 56 -17.62 2.74 -24.91
N VAL A 57 -16.37 3.03 -25.25
CA VAL A 57 -15.19 2.46 -24.58
C VAL A 57 -14.53 3.55 -23.77
N THR A 58 -14.65 3.47 -22.46
CA THR A 58 -14.02 4.39 -21.51
C THR A 58 -12.70 3.83 -21.01
N ARG A 59 -11.71 4.68 -20.86
CA ARG A 59 -10.45 4.32 -20.23
C ARG A 59 -10.63 4.27 -18.71
N LEU A 60 -10.01 3.27 -18.07
CA LEU A 60 -9.89 3.24 -16.62
C LEU A 60 -9.16 4.49 -16.13
N GLU A 61 -9.59 5.08 -15.05
CA GLU A 61 -8.93 6.24 -14.43
C GLU A 61 -7.54 5.86 -13.93
N ASP A 62 -7.42 4.70 -13.30
CA ASP A 62 -6.14 4.11 -12.91
C ASP A 62 -6.15 2.59 -13.08
N ALA A 63 -5.00 2.05 -13.46
CA ALA A 63 -4.76 0.60 -13.53
C ALA A 63 -3.29 0.35 -13.20
N ARG A 64 -3.05 -0.24 -12.04
CA ARG A 64 -1.70 -0.53 -11.54
C ARG A 64 -1.54 -2.00 -11.24
N LEU A 65 -0.36 -2.52 -11.54
CA LEU A 65 0.07 -3.86 -11.20
C LEU A 65 1.55 -3.77 -10.83
N LYS A 66 1.92 -4.24 -9.64
CA LYS A 66 3.27 -4.13 -9.11
C LYS A 66 3.63 -5.32 -8.23
N PHE A 67 4.91 -5.59 -8.11
CA PHE A 67 5.43 -6.43 -7.06
C PHE A 67 5.61 -5.64 -5.76
N GLU A 68 5.27 -6.27 -4.65
CA GLU A 68 5.72 -5.89 -3.33
C GLU A 68 6.56 -7.02 -2.73
N ILE A 69 7.77 -6.66 -2.30
CA ILE A 69 8.72 -7.60 -1.71
C ILE A 69 8.98 -7.17 -0.27
N ASN A 70 8.88 -8.09 0.66
CA ASN A 70 9.31 -7.89 2.04
C ASN A 70 10.71 -8.48 2.24
N SER A 71 11.71 -7.61 2.32
CA SER A 71 13.09 -8.03 2.49
C SER A 71 13.41 -8.51 3.90
N THR A 72 12.57 -8.21 4.88
CA THR A 72 12.74 -8.65 6.27
C THR A 72 12.19 -10.06 6.47
N ASP A 73 11.00 -10.34 5.96
CA ASP A 73 10.33 -11.63 6.12
C ASP A 73 10.67 -12.61 5.00
N HIS A 74 11.39 -12.13 3.96
CA HIS A 74 11.79 -12.92 2.79
C HIS A 74 10.58 -13.54 2.07
N ASP A 75 9.58 -12.72 1.80
CA ASP A 75 8.39 -13.07 1.05
C ASP A 75 8.03 -11.96 0.05
N GLY A 76 6.95 -12.13 -0.67
CA GLY A 76 6.46 -11.11 -1.58
C GLY A 76 5.33 -11.60 -2.46
N GLY A 77 4.64 -10.64 -3.02
CA GLY A 77 3.47 -10.87 -3.83
C GLY A 77 3.27 -9.81 -4.90
N VAL A 78 2.06 -9.81 -5.41
CA VAL A 78 1.62 -8.87 -6.44
C VAL A 78 0.41 -8.09 -5.92
N GLN A 79 0.46 -6.79 -6.11
CA GLN A 79 -0.65 -5.90 -5.83
C GLN A 79 -1.23 -5.33 -7.12
N VAL A 80 -2.56 -5.25 -7.16
CA VAL A 80 -3.33 -4.67 -8.25
C VAL A 80 -4.23 -3.57 -7.69
N PHE A 81 -4.27 -2.45 -8.39
CA PHE A 81 -5.23 -1.39 -8.13
C PHE A 81 -5.93 -1.02 -9.44
N ILE A 82 -7.24 -0.89 -9.37
CA ILE A 82 -8.11 -0.48 -10.48
C ILE A 82 -9.02 0.62 -9.98
N ASP A 83 -9.07 1.73 -10.71
CA ASP A 83 -10.03 2.81 -10.51
C ASP A 83 -10.82 3.04 -11.80
N ALA A 84 -12.14 3.01 -11.69
CA ALA A 84 -13.08 3.19 -12.77
C ALA A 84 -14.44 3.58 -12.22
N GLU A 85 -15.26 4.20 -13.04
CA GLU A 85 -16.66 4.40 -12.71
C GLU A 85 -17.42 3.05 -12.56
N GLU A 86 -18.68 3.07 -12.23
CA GLU A 86 -19.58 1.97 -11.86
C GLU A 86 -19.43 0.67 -12.67
N TRP A 87 -18.35 -0.06 -12.51
CA TRP A 87 -18.16 -1.33 -13.20
C TRP A 87 -18.99 -2.47 -12.58
N LYS A 88 -19.50 -3.35 -13.42
CA LYS A 88 -20.18 -4.62 -13.02
C LYS A 88 -19.30 -5.83 -13.16
N THR A 89 -18.43 -5.81 -14.15
CA THR A 89 -17.44 -6.89 -14.36
C THR A 89 -16.06 -6.28 -14.55
N MET A 90 -15.05 -6.99 -14.07
CA MET A 90 -13.65 -6.63 -14.28
C MET A 90 -12.83 -7.90 -14.52
N SER A 91 -11.86 -7.82 -15.43
CA SER A 91 -10.94 -8.93 -15.72
C SER A 91 -9.57 -8.40 -16.08
N ILE A 92 -8.55 -9.22 -15.81
CA ILE A 92 -7.14 -8.94 -16.11
C ILE A 92 -6.60 -10.05 -17.01
N VAL A 93 -5.91 -9.64 -18.07
CA VAL A 93 -5.27 -10.54 -19.03
C VAL A 93 -3.77 -10.27 -18.99
N ASP A 94 -2.98 -11.33 -18.88
CA ASP A 94 -1.51 -11.28 -18.86
C ASP A 94 -0.91 -10.96 -20.25
N PRO A 95 0.40 -10.73 -20.37
CA PRO A 95 1.06 -10.47 -21.64
C PRO A 95 0.94 -11.63 -22.65
N SER A 96 0.74 -12.85 -22.18
CA SER A 96 0.57 -14.06 -23.02
C SER A 96 -0.88 -14.24 -23.51
N GLY A 97 -1.82 -13.40 -23.06
CA GLY A 97 -3.22 -13.48 -23.42
C GLY A 97 -4.09 -14.33 -22.49
N ASN A 98 -3.54 -14.86 -21.41
CA ASN A 98 -4.30 -15.62 -20.43
C ASN A 98 -5.06 -14.69 -19.48
N ARG A 99 -6.32 -15.03 -19.21
CA ARG A 99 -7.10 -14.32 -18.19
C ARG A 99 -6.73 -14.84 -16.81
N ILE A 100 -6.04 -13.97 -16.04
CA ILE A 100 -5.52 -14.31 -14.70
C ILE A 100 -6.46 -13.93 -13.57
N PHE A 101 -7.43 -13.03 -13.84
CA PHE A 101 -8.42 -12.60 -12.86
C PHE A 101 -9.73 -12.24 -13.55
N ALA A 102 -10.85 -12.52 -12.88
CA ALA A 102 -12.16 -12.04 -13.27
C ALA A 102 -13.07 -11.93 -12.05
N THR A 103 -13.87 -10.85 -12.01
CA THR A 103 -14.85 -10.62 -10.95
C THR A 103 -16.14 -10.01 -11.51
N ARG A 104 -17.22 -10.12 -10.73
CA ARG A 104 -18.52 -9.53 -11.01
C ARG A 104 -19.18 -9.09 -9.73
N THR A 105 -19.72 -7.87 -9.71
CA THR A 105 -20.58 -7.40 -8.62
C THR A 105 -21.88 -8.20 -8.57
N ARG A 106 -22.34 -8.56 -7.37
CA ARG A 106 -23.57 -9.33 -7.13
C ARG A 106 -24.38 -8.72 -5.99
N GLY A 107 -25.59 -9.18 -5.82
CA GLY A 107 -26.48 -8.74 -4.75
C GLY A 107 -26.74 -7.23 -4.78
N ARG A 108 -26.67 -6.58 -3.65
CA ARG A 108 -26.92 -5.13 -3.54
C ARG A 108 -25.88 -4.32 -4.30
N LEU A 109 -24.60 -4.74 -4.29
CA LEU A 109 -23.54 -4.06 -5.01
C LEU A 109 -23.76 -4.07 -6.54
N ALA A 110 -24.50 -5.06 -7.07
CA ALA A 110 -24.83 -5.08 -8.49
C ALA A 110 -25.69 -3.88 -8.95
N ARG A 111 -26.35 -3.17 -8.03
CA ARG A 111 -27.14 -1.96 -8.35
C ARG A 111 -26.25 -0.72 -8.47
N PHE A 112 -25.21 -0.65 -7.65
CA PHE A 112 -24.31 0.51 -7.58
C PHE A 112 -23.07 0.36 -8.48
N GLY A 113 -22.64 -0.87 -8.77
CA GLY A 113 -21.34 -1.13 -9.37
C GLY A 113 -20.19 -1.05 -8.35
N GLY A 114 -19.00 -1.32 -8.80
CA GLY A 114 -17.75 -1.04 -8.09
C GLY A 114 -17.07 0.17 -8.72
N SER A 115 -16.39 0.99 -7.95
CA SER A 115 -15.54 2.06 -8.47
C SER A 115 -14.07 1.69 -8.34
N GLU A 116 -13.66 1.20 -7.20
CA GLU A 116 -12.28 0.82 -6.94
C GLU A 116 -12.17 -0.68 -6.65
N LEU A 117 -11.03 -1.26 -7.00
CA LEU A 117 -10.68 -2.63 -6.65
C LEU A 117 -9.20 -2.71 -6.29
N PHE A 118 -8.92 -3.05 -5.04
CA PHE A 118 -7.59 -3.42 -4.59
C PHE A 118 -7.51 -4.92 -4.41
N LEU A 119 -6.47 -5.53 -4.95
CA LEU A 119 -6.15 -6.95 -4.78
C LEU A 119 -4.70 -7.08 -4.34
N GLU A 120 -4.50 -7.97 -3.40
CA GLU A 120 -3.18 -8.43 -2.99
C GLU A 120 -3.14 -9.95 -3.09
N SER A 121 -2.11 -10.48 -3.70
CA SER A 121 -1.89 -11.92 -3.73
C SER A 121 -1.46 -12.44 -2.36
N GLY A 122 -1.54 -13.76 -2.15
CA GLY A 122 -0.80 -14.37 -1.05
C GLY A 122 0.70 -14.10 -1.21
N GLU A 123 1.40 -14.00 -0.10
CA GLU A 123 2.84 -13.71 -0.03
C GLU A 123 3.56 -14.93 0.58
N PRO A 124 3.78 -15.99 -0.21
CA PRO A 124 4.48 -17.16 0.29
C PRO A 124 5.95 -16.81 0.58
N PRO A 125 6.53 -17.35 1.66
CA PRO A 125 7.96 -17.20 1.92
C PRO A 125 8.80 -17.70 0.73
N PHE A 126 9.93 -17.05 0.45
CA PHE A 126 10.80 -17.45 -0.66
C PHE A 126 11.47 -18.80 -0.44
N SER A 127 11.40 -19.38 0.75
CA SER A 127 11.72 -20.79 1.02
C SER A 127 10.71 -21.75 0.41
N GLU A 128 9.44 -21.34 0.26
CA GLU A 128 8.36 -22.13 -0.35
C GLU A 128 8.20 -21.81 -1.85
N LEU A 129 8.17 -20.51 -2.18
CA LEU A 129 8.11 -20.01 -3.56
C LEU A 129 9.29 -19.07 -3.82
N PRO A 130 10.43 -19.56 -4.33
CA PRO A 130 11.57 -18.72 -4.66
C PRO A 130 11.21 -17.53 -5.54
N LEU A 131 11.80 -16.36 -5.31
CA LEU A 131 11.53 -15.13 -6.07
C LEU A 131 11.59 -15.37 -7.60
N SER A 132 12.56 -16.16 -8.07
CA SER A 132 12.67 -16.49 -9.49
C SER A 132 11.46 -17.24 -10.05
N ARG A 133 10.76 -18.03 -9.22
CA ARG A 133 9.50 -18.69 -9.60
C ARG A 133 8.32 -17.74 -9.55
N LEU A 134 8.25 -16.86 -8.54
CA LEU A 134 7.24 -15.80 -8.49
C LEU A 134 7.31 -14.95 -9.77
N LEU A 135 8.49 -14.49 -10.15
CA LEU A 135 8.70 -13.71 -11.38
C LEU A 135 8.31 -14.45 -12.66
N LYS A 136 8.51 -15.78 -12.72
CA LYS A 136 8.05 -16.61 -13.86
C LYS A 136 6.53 -16.72 -13.93
N GLN A 137 5.84 -16.78 -12.79
CA GLN A 137 4.37 -16.83 -12.74
C GLN A 137 3.74 -15.50 -13.16
N TRP A 138 4.46 -14.39 -12.99
CA TRP A 138 4.06 -13.06 -13.36
C TRP A 138 5.03 -12.46 -14.39
N PRO A 139 4.91 -12.84 -15.67
CA PRO A 139 5.85 -12.41 -16.72
C PRO A 139 5.83 -10.90 -16.88
N ALA A 140 7.00 -10.31 -17.10
CA ALA A 140 7.10 -8.89 -17.43
C ALA A 140 6.39 -8.59 -18.75
N GLY A 141 5.69 -7.46 -18.83
CA GLY A 141 4.96 -7.05 -20.02
C GLY A 141 3.69 -6.28 -19.69
N VAL A 142 2.89 -6.02 -20.71
CA VAL A 142 1.67 -5.23 -20.61
C VAL A 142 0.49 -6.12 -20.22
N TYR A 143 -0.05 -5.91 -19.05
CA TYR A 143 -1.30 -6.49 -18.58
C TYR A 143 -2.47 -5.63 -19.03
N LYS A 144 -3.53 -6.27 -19.54
CA LYS A 144 -4.71 -5.59 -20.06
C LYS A 144 -5.90 -5.76 -19.11
N PHE A 145 -6.51 -4.66 -18.76
CA PHE A 145 -7.70 -4.61 -17.91
C PHE A 145 -8.93 -4.40 -18.79
N ARG A 146 -10.00 -5.14 -18.53
CA ARG A 146 -11.26 -5.06 -19.27
C ARG A 146 -12.42 -5.16 -18.29
N GLY A 147 -13.34 -4.23 -18.40
CA GLY A 147 -14.54 -4.17 -17.57
C GLY A 147 -15.77 -3.83 -18.38
N ALA A 148 -16.93 -3.96 -17.76
CA ALA A 148 -18.19 -3.49 -18.29
C ALA A 148 -19.07 -2.92 -17.18
N GLY A 149 -19.75 -1.81 -17.45
CA GLY A 149 -20.77 -1.18 -16.62
C GLY A 149 -22.14 -1.84 -16.74
N ALA A 150 -23.13 -1.30 -16.04
CA ALA A 150 -24.51 -1.81 -16.05
C ALA A 150 -25.24 -1.50 -17.36
N ASP A 151 -24.92 -0.38 -17.95
CA ASP A 151 -25.49 0.16 -19.21
C ASP A 151 -24.84 -0.45 -20.45
N GLY A 152 -23.84 -1.33 -20.27
CA GLY A 152 -23.07 -1.92 -21.35
C GLY A 152 -21.86 -1.11 -21.77
N GLN A 153 -21.54 0.01 -21.10
CA GLN A 153 -20.27 0.72 -21.24
C GLN A 153 -19.10 -0.23 -21.04
N LEU A 154 -18.06 -0.11 -21.86
CA LEU A 154 -16.87 -0.94 -21.78
C LEU A 154 -15.72 -0.15 -21.18
N PHE A 155 -15.04 -0.72 -20.19
CA PHE A 155 -13.84 -0.16 -19.61
C PHE A 155 -12.58 -0.86 -20.13
N ARG A 156 -11.52 -0.10 -20.39
CA ARG A 156 -10.22 -0.63 -20.80
C ARG A 156 -9.08 0.13 -20.10
N GLY A 157 -8.06 -0.61 -19.72
CA GLY A 157 -6.84 -0.07 -19.17
C GLY A 157 -5.66 -1.02 -19.40
N SER A 158 -4.47 -0.57 -19.03
CA SER A 158 -3.28 -1.40 -19.09
C SER A 158 -2.26 -0.95 -18.04
N ALA A 159 -1.50 -1.91 -17.51
CA ALA A 159 -0.35 -1.66 -16.63
C ALA A 159 0.87 -2.42 -17.17
N LEU A 160 2.03 -1.80 -17.09
CA LEU A 160 3.30 -2.45 -17.40
C LEU A 160 3.90 -3.03 -16.13
N LEU A 161 3.93 -4.37 -16.02
CA LEU A 161 4.69 -5.05 -14.98
C LEU A 161 6.13 -5.26 -15.45
N THR A 162 7.08 -4.97 -14.59
CA THR A 162 8.51 -5.23 -14.85
C THR A 162 9.10 -6.08 -13.73
N HIS A 163 10.22 -6.74 -13.99
CA HIS A 163 10.99 -7.45 -12.96
C HIS A 163 12.08 -6.56 -12.33
N ARG A 164 11.99 -5.24 -12.51
CA ARG A 164 12.91 -4.27 -11.91
C ARG A 164 12.51 -3.98 -10.49
N LEU A 165 13.02 -4.77 -9.56
CA LEU A 165 12.74 -4.68 -8.12
C LEU A 165 13.82 -3.84 -7.44
N PRO A 166 13.48 -2.81 -6.65
CA PRO A 166 14.46 -2.15 -5.79
C PRO A 166 14.91 -3.09 -4.67
N SER A 167 16.10 -2.86 -4.11
CA SER A 167 16.46 -3.53 -2.84
C SER A 167 15.63 -2.96 -1.69
N GLY A 168 15.52 -3.72 -0.59
CA GLY A 168 14.97 -3.18 0.66
C GLY A 168 15.87 -2.08 1.24
N PRO A 169 15.31 -1.01 1.85
CA PRO A 169 16.07 -0.07 2.64
C PRO A 169 16.70 -0.76 3.85
N THR A 170 17.91 -0.38 4.26
CA THR A 170 18.48 -0.90 5.50
C THR A 170 18.04 -0.04 6.68
N LEU A 171 17.20 -0.58 7.55
CA LEU A 171 16.76 0.13 8.76
C LEU A 171 17.94 0.31 9.72
N VAL A 172 18.13 1.53 10.23
CA VAL A 172 19.26 1.88 11.11
C VAL A 172 18.79 2.07 12.55
N SER A 173 17.72 2.84 12.76
CA SER A 173 17.14 3.08 14.08
C SER A 173 15.73 3.65 14.00
N PRO A 174 14.87 3.34 14.98
CA PRO A 174 15.06 2.29 15.99
C PRO A 174 14.92 0.90 15.36
N VAL A 175 15.65 -0.07 15.84
CA VAL A 175 15.54 -1.49 15.49
C VAL A 175 15.20 -2.31 16.72
N GLU A 176 14.83 -3.58 16.58
CA GLU A 176 14.40 -4.44 17.68
C GLU A 176 15.41 -4.46 18.82
N SER A 177 16.70 -4.43 18.51
CA SER A 177 17.78 -4.38 19.50
C SER A 177 18.00 -3.00 20.13
N SER A 178 17.31 -1.95 19.65
CA SER A 178 17.42 -0.61 20.23
C SER A 178 16.77 -0.57 21.60
N GLY A 179 17.40 0.14 22.52
CA GLY A 179 16.77 0.45 23.81
C GLY A 179 15.48 1.25 23.64
N PRO A 180 14.68 1.40 24.72
CA PRO A 180 13.41 2.14 24.65
C PRO A 180 13.59 3.58 24.16
N GLN A 181 12.81 3.96 23.16
CA GLN A 181 12.87 5.27 22.51
C GLN A 181 12.08 6.33 23.27
N ARG A 182 12.58 7.57 23.32
CA ARG A 182 11.82 8.68 23.90
C ARG A 182 10.69 9.08 22.95
N PRO A 183 9.41 9.04 23.37
CA PRO A 183 8.27 9.31 22.47
C PRO A 183 8.33 10.64 21.71
N ARG A 184 8.89 11.69 22.34
CA ARG A 184 8.96 13.04 21.73
C ARG A 184 10.14 13.25 20.80
N ASP A 185 11.17 12.37 20.87
CA ASP A 185 12.45 12.58 20.20
C ASP A 185 12.79 11.45 19.21
N THR A 186 11.84 10.54 18.99
CA THR A 186 12.08 9.38 18.11
C THR A 186 12.26 9.83 16.66
N VAL A 187 13.38 9.37 16.09
CA VAL A 187 13.72 9.61 14.67
C VAL A 187 13.97 8.25 14.01
N MET A 188 13.13 7.93 13.04
CA MET A 188 13.34 6.80 12.14
C MET A 188 14.50 7.10 11.20
N ARG A 189 15.42 6.15 11.01
CA ARG A 189 16.59 6.30 10.13
C ARG A 189 16.79 5.03 9.31
N TRP A 190 17.11 5.21 8.04
CA TRP A 190 17.42 4.12 7.13
C TRP A 190 18.54 4.51 6.17
N ARG A 191 19.21 3.52 5.60
CA ARG A 191 20.09 3.70 4.46
C ARG A 191 19.27 3.53 3.19
N PRO A 192 19.57 4.29 2.13
CA PRO A 192 18.83 4.22 0.87
C PRO A 192 18.85 2.81 0.27
N ALA A 193 17.75 2.45 -0.34
CA ALA A 193 17.65 1.30 -1.21
C ALA A 193 18.46 1.52 -2.50
N GLN A 194 18.92 0.42 -3.09
CA GLN A 194 19.54 0.44 -4.41
C GLN A 194 18.46 0.22 -5.48
N ALA A 195 18.50 1.04 -6.52
CA ALA A 195 17.69 0.81 -7.70
C ALA A 195 18.36 -0.24 -8.59
N PRO A 196 17.57 -1.06 -9.33
CA PRO A 196 18.12 -1.88 -10.40
C PRO A 196 18.78 -0.99 -11.49
N GLU A 197 19.63 -1.60 -12.31
CA GLU A 197 20.18 -0.96 -13.49
C GLU A 197 19.05 -0.38 -14.38
N ASP A 198 19.28 0.77 -14.96
CA ASP A 198 18.28 1.54 -15.77
C ASP A 198 16.99 1.93 -15.02
N SER A 199 17.02 1.97 -13.70
CA SER A 199 15.91 2.40 -12.87
C SER A 199 16.36 3.39 -11.80
N ARG A 200 15.40 3.91 -11.05
CA ARG A 200 15.68 4.79 -9.92
C ARG A 200 14.62 4.63 -8.84
N ILE A 201 14.99 4.93 -7.60
CA ILE A 201 14.03 5.14 -6.52
C ILE A 201 13.34 6.48 -6.77
N ILE A 202 12.02 6.51 -6.69
CA ILE A 202 11.21 7.73 -6.86
C ILE A 202 10.63 8.25 -5.55
N GLY A 203 10.66 7.45 -4.47
CA GLY A 203 10.19 7.84 -3.16
C GLY A 203 10.32 6.71 -2.16
N TYR A 204 10.02 7.05 -0.92
CA TYR A 204 9.85 6.11 0.18
C TYR A 204 8.48 6.31 0.81
N GLN A 205 7.82 5.22 1.19
CA GLN A 205 6.69 5.26 2.09
C GLN A 205 7.17 4.78 3.46
N VAL A 206 6.86 5.53 4.50
CA VAL A 206 7.21 5.19 5.87
C VAL A 206 5.93 5.00 6.67
N LEU A 207 5.75 3.79 7.21
CA LEU A 207 4.63 3.44 8.06
C LEU A 207 5.13 3.24 9.49
N VAL A 208 4.36 3.72 10.46
CA VAL A 208 4.59 3.44 11.89
C VAL A 208 3.26 3.09 12.52
N GLU A 209 3.17 1.89 13.06
CA GLU A 209 1.93 1.36 13.61
C GLU A 209 2.09 1.02 15.09
N ARG A 210 1.06 1.32 15.86
CA ARG A 210 1.01 0.91 17.26
C ARG A 210 0.62 -0.56 17.36
N GLU A 211 1.44 -1.36 18.02
CA GLU A 211 1.07 -2.72 18.37
C GLU A 211 -0.17 -2.71 19.27
N THR A 212 -1.19 -3.44 18.87
CA THR A 212 -2.41 -3.61 19.64
C THR A 212 -2.81 -5.08 19.69
N ARG A 213 -3.26 -5.53 20.86
CA ARG A 213 -3.85 -6.86 21.02
C ARG A 213 -5.35 -6.89 20.70
N LEU A 214 -5.98 -5.73 20.61
CA LEU A 214 -7.40 -5.58 20.38
C LEU A 214 -7.67 -5.45 18.89
N LYS A 215 -8.05 -6.55 18.26
CA LYS A 215 -8.36 -6.60 16.81
C LYS A 215 -9.56 -5.73 16.39
N ALA A 216 -10.37 -5.29 17.34
CA ALA A 216 -11.59 -4.50 17.10
C ALA A 216 -11.34 -2.98 17.08
N LEU A 217 -10.15 -2.51 17.42
CA LEU A 217 -9.82 -1.09 17.41
C LEU A 217 -9.08 -0.70 16.15
N PRO A 218 -9.33 0.51 15.62
CA PRO A 218 -8.51 1.06 14.53
C PRO A 218 -7.03 1.04 14.91
N VAL A 219 -6.19 0.55 14.02
CA VAL A 219 -4.74 0.64 14.17
C VAL A 219 -4.37 2.11 14.05
N VAL A 220 -3.63 2.63 15.05
CA VAL A 220 -3.11 4.00 14.96
C VAL A 220 -1.87 3.96 14.10
N THR A 221 -1.98 4.48 12.90
CA THR A 221 -0.93 4.45 11.88
C THR A 221 -0.49 5.85 11.51
N LEU A 222 0.82 6.02 11.35
CA LEU A 222 1.44 7.13 10.65
C LEU A 222 1.90 6.61 9.30
N ASP A 223 1.38 7.17 8.22
CA ASP A 223 1.75 6.84 6.84
C ASP A 223 2.20 8.11 6.13
N ILE A 224 3.45 8.13 5.66
CA ILE A 224 4.05 9.31 5.04
C ILE A 224 4.83 8.94 3.79
N MET A 225 4.51 9.61 2.69
CA MET A 225 5.32 9.60 1.47
C MET A 225 6.50 10.57 1.61
N MET A 226 7.70 10.06 1.33
CA MET A 226 8.95 10.79 1.45
C MET A 226 9.68 10.87 0.10
N PRO A 227 10.43 11.95 -0.16
CA PRO A 227 11.22 12.06 -1.39
C PRO A 227 12.34 10.99 -1.46
N PRO A 228 12.86 10.68 -2.65
CA PRO A 228 13.86 9.62 -2.85
C PRO A 228 15.21 9.88 -2.14
N THR A 229 15.45 11.10 -1.72
CA THR A 229 16.65 11.50 -0.97
C THR A 229 16.49 11.38 0.54
N ALA A 230 15.29 11.05 1.02
CA ALA A 230 15.02 10.94 2.44
C ALA A 230 15.71 9.71 3.05
N THR A 231 16.33 9.90 4.20
CA THR A 231 16.98 8.84 4.99
C THR A 231 16.57 8.87 6.45
N ARG A 232 15.64 9.76 6.80
CA ARG A 232 15.15 9.93 8.16
C ARG A 232 13.77 10.56 8.19
N LEU A 233 13.00 10.21 9.22
CA LEU A 233 11.72 10.82 9.56
C LEU A 233 11.68 11.07 11.08
N ARG A 234 11.44 12.30 11.50
CA ARG A 234 11.08 12.58 12.90
C ARG A 234 9.60 12.28 13.09
N VAL A 235 9.29 11.38 14.01
CA VAL A 235 7.89 11.07 14.32
C VAL A 235 7.23 12.30 14.95
N PRO A 236 6.02 12.70 14.51
CA PRO A 236 5.33 13.85 15.06
C PRO A 236 5.13 13.75 16.57
N PRO A 237 5.35 14.85 17.33
CA PRO A 237 5.07 14.87 18.76
C PRO A 237 3.63 14.47 19.06
N GLY A 238 3.44 13.64 20.08
CA GLY A 238 2.11 13.16 20.50
C GLY A 238 1.62 11.91 19.79
N PHE A 239 2.23 11.49 18.68
CA PHE A 239 1.87 10.23 18.02
C PHE A 239 2.27 9.00 18.87
N LEU A 240 3.51 8.97 19.33
CA LEU A 240 4.01 7.86 20.16
C LEU A 240 3.58 8.03 21.61
N ARG A 241 3.00 6.96 22.18
CA ARG A 241 2.64 6.87 23.59
C ARG A 241 3.78 6.27 24.39
N PRO A 242 3.98 6.65 25.66
CA PRO A 242 4.95 6.03 26.54
C PRO A 242 4.66 4.53 26.76
N ASN A 243 5.71 3.75 27.04
CA ASN A 243 5.65 2.32 27.38
C ASN A 243 4.83 1.48 26.37
N THR A 244 4.94 1.77 25.09
CA THR A 244 4.12 1.19 24.02
C THR A 244 5.04 0.58 22.95
N GLY A 245 4.65 -0.58 22.43
CA GLY A 245 5.28 -1.23 21.27
C GLY A 245 4.78 -0.63 19.97
N TYR A 246 5.66 -0.54 19.00
CA TYR A 246 5.41 -0.09 17.64
C TYR A 246 6.16 -0.96 16.64
N SER A 247 5.55 -1.18 15.50
CA SER A 247 6.21 -1.61 14.29
C SER A 247 6.41 -0.43 13.35
N TRP A 248 7.38 -0.51 12.48
CA TRP A 248 7.58 0.46 11.43
C TRP A 248 8.23 -0.16 10.22
N GLU A 249 7.95 0.43 9.08
CA GLU A 249 8.36 -0.04 7.78
C GLU A 249 8.83 1.11 6.92
N VAL A 250 9.76 0.81 6.03
CA VAL A 250 10.15 1.71 4.95
C VAL A 250 10.08 0.95 3.63
N LEU A 251 9.21 1.41 2.75
CA LEU A 251 9.06 0.89 1.40
C LEU A 251 9.86 1.76 0.43
N ALA A 252 10.79 1.19 -0.29
CA ALA A 252 11.44 1.84 -1.42
C ALA A 252 10.59 1.64 -2.68
N ILE A 253 10.21 2.72 -3.32
CA ILE A 253 9.35 2.72 -4.51
C ILE A 253 10.21 2.99 -5.73
N GLY A 254 10.30 2.01 -6.63
CA GLY A 254 10.99 2.13 -7.90
C GLY A 254 10.15 2.86 -8.95
N ARG A 255 10.79 3.41 -9.98
CA ARG A 255 10.12 4.08 -11.11
C ARG A 255 9.11 3.17 -11.83
N SER A 256 9.28 1.86 -11.77
CA SER A 256 8.35 0.88 -12.33
C SER A 256 7.06 0.72 -11.54
N GLY A 257 6.95 1.32 -10.34
CA GLY A 257 5.90 1.08 -9.38
C GLY A 257 6.20 -0.08 -8.43
N ASN A 258 7.10 -1.00 -8.77
CA ASN A 258 7.52 -2.06 -7.87
C ASN A 258 8.13 -1.49 -6.59
N GLN A 259 7.88 -2.17 -5.48
CA GLN A 259 8.33 -1.70 -4.19
C GLN A 259 8.94 -2.84 -3.36
N THR A 260 9.87 -2.46 -2.49
CA THR A 260 10.47 -3.39 -1.53
C THR A 260 10.51 -2.73 -0.17
N LEU A 261 9.93 -3.40 0.81
CA LEU A 261 9.91 -2.93 2.18
C LEU A 261 10.95 -3.63 3.05
N SER A 262 11.32 -2.95 4.13
CA SER A 262 11.99 -3.52 5.29
C SER A 262 11.26 -3.07 6.53
N SER A 263 11.11 -3.95 7.50
CA SER A 263 10.35 -3.72 8.73
C SER A 263 11.20 -3.94 9.98
N SER A 264 10.81 -3.31 11.08
CA SER A 264 11.36 -3.55 12.42
C SER A 264 10.37 -3.14 13.50
N THR A 265 10.65 -3.51 14.73
CA THR A 265 9.87 -3.13 15.89
C THR A 265 10.70 -2.31 16.88
N PHE A 266 10.05 -1.54 17.72
CA PHE A 266 10.67 -0.83 18.82
C PHE A 266 9.66 -0.60 19.95
N ARG A 267 10.18 -0.23 21.11
CA ARG A 267 9.37 0.15 22.26
C ARG A 267 9.71 1.55 22.73
N THR A 268 8.71 2.29 23.19
CA THR A 268 8.94 3.59 23.81
C THR A 268 9.21 3.48 25.30
N SER A 269 9.98 4.42 25.84
CA SER A 269 10.31 4.51 27.25
C SER A 269 9.07 4.83 28.09
N ARG A 270 9.15 4.48 29.37
CA ARG A 270 8.16 4.94 30.37
C ARG A 270 8.24 6.47 30.55
N PRO A 271 7.18 7.11 31.05
CA PRO A 271 7.27 8.52 31.44
C PRO A 271 8.40 8.68 32.47
N SER A 272 9.27 9.68 32.31
CA SER A 272 10.26 9.97 33.36
C SER A 272 9.52 10.50 34.58
N THR A 273 9.69 9.84 35.70
CA THR A 273 9.15 10.28 37.00
C THR A 273 9.93 11.46 37.60
N HIS A 274 10.94 11.97 36.87
CA HIS A 274 11.75 13.09 37.30
C HIS A 274 11.13 14.41 36.79
N GLY A 275 10.28 15.05 37.61
CA GLY A 275 9.73 16.38 37.28
C GLY A 275 8.76 16.99 38.26
N TRP A 276 8.36 16.31 39.33
CA TRP A 276 7.50 16.94 40.35
C TRP A 276 8.18 16.98 41.71
N ARG A 277 9.37 17.55 41.83
CA ARG A 277 9.78 18.12 43.11
C ARG A 277 9.10 19.50 43.19
N LEU A 278 7.89 19.53 43.75
CA LEU A 278 7.34 20.75 44.34
C LEU A 278 8.36 21.23 45.36
N HIS A 279 8.96 22.40 45.11
CA HIS A 279 9.57 23.18 46.16
C HIS A 279 8.44 23.61 47.12
N ALA A 280 8.12 22.72 48.08
CA ALA A 280 7.45 23.16 49.26
C ALA A 280 8.48 24.06 50.04
N GLN A 281 8.46 25.37 49.78
CA GLN A 281 9.02 26.31 50.69
C GLN A 281 8.16 26.27 51.96
N VAL A 282 8.65 25.60 52.97
CA VAL A 282 8.15 25.71 54.33
C VAL A 282 8.54 27.13 54.80
N GLY A 283 7.59 28.05 54.75
CA GLY A 283 7.67 29.33 55.43
C GLY A 283 7.67 29.03 56.94
N GLY A 284 8.80 29.22 57.60
CA GLY A 284 8.86 29.19 59.05
C GLY A 284 8.10 30.38 59.63
N PRO A 285 7.51 30.22 60.81
CA PRO A 285 6.78 31.31 61.46
C PRO A 285 7.75 32.40 61.96
N ALA A 286 7.44 33.65 61.61
CA ALA A 286 8.08 34.80 62.25
C ALA A 286 7.64 34.88 63.73
N SER A 287 8.62 34.76 64.61
CA SER A 287 8.46 35.07 66.03
C SER A 287 8.81 36.54 66.27
N SER A 288 7.90 37.24 66.84
CA SER A 288 8.16 38.48 67.56
C SER A 288 7.86 38.36 68.97
#